data_51e07a373eb573b7795b47c441b6e6e6
#
_entry.id   51e07a373eb573b7795b47c441b6e6e6
#
_cell.length_a   1.000
_cell.length_b   1.000
_cell.length_c   1.000
_cell.angle_alpha   90.00
_cell.angle_beta   90.00
_cell.angle_gamma   90.00
#
_symmetry.space_group_name_H-M   'P 1'
#
loop_
_entity.id
_entity.type
_entity.pdbx_description
1 polymer ?
#
loop_
_entity_poly.entity_id
_entity_poly.type
_entity_poly.pdbx_seq_one_letter_code
_entity_poly.pdbx_strand_id
1 'polypeptide(L)'
;SEMCIRDSEGAARGHFAGNITRDGRVELAVGNYERNLNIQLWKNYSDVFRIRLQAPGGEEAELSTNIQGGKYTLELEQTRILVYLGEPLPYAVAQEIYLDMIPAEGSYINAGIWTIRLEPVVTVTGQYYLYLPAGSGIGESTGFYRATPQVTLTIPSTAAKVITVGAYDQVYDTYADFSGRGYADSTRTIGVAAAGLTKPDLVAPGVNIQAPDVYGSFTPVTGTSFATPIVSGAAALLMEWGIVRGNDPFLYGEKVKAYFRKGARPLRGETEYPNDRVGYGKLCVAESLLE
;
A
#
# COMPACT_ATOMS: atom_id res chain seq x y z
N SER A 1 -20.99 0.38 -7.84
CA SER A 1 -20.49 -0.90 -7.30
C SER A 1 -19.54 -0.61 -6.16
N GLU A 2 -19.86 -1.14 -5.01
CA GLU A 2 -19.09 -0.99 -3.79
C GLU A 2 -18.02 -2.04 -3.77
N MET A 3 -16.78 -1.63 -3.77
CA MET A 3 -15.67 -2.58 -3.68
C MET A 3 -15.08 -2.53 -2.28
N CYS A 4 -15.21 -3.65 -1.56
CA CYS A 4 -14.35 -3.94 -0.44
C CYS A 4 -13.02 -4.45 -1.02
N ILE A 5 -11.91 -3.81 -0.69
CA ILE A 5 -10.61 -4.08 -1.31
C ILE A 5 -9.62 -4.54 -0.28
N ARG A 6 -8.89 -5.57 -0.65
CA ARG A 6 -7.87 -6.19 0.19
C ARG A 6 -6.64 -5.31 0.32
N ASP A 7 -5.95 -5.51 1.42
CA ASP A 7 -4.73 -4.84 1.78
C ASP A 7 -3.80 -5.82 2.53
N SER A 8 -2.70 -6.24 1.95
CA SER A 8 -1.89 -7.35 2.47
C SER A 8 -0.37 -7.15 2.42
N GLU A 9 0.11 -5.90 2.37
CA GLU A 9 1.54 -5.62 2.21
C GLU A 9 2.25 -5.15 3.51
N GLY A 10 1.58 -5.22 4.67
CA GLY A 10 2.10 -4.67 5.93
C GLY A 10 3.40 -5.30 6.44
N ALA A 11 3.62 -6.59 6.18
CA ALA A 11 4.82 -7.31 6.62
C ALA A 11 5.87 -7.46 5.52
N ALA A 12 5.56 -7.08 4.27
CA ALA A 12 6.48 -7.19 3.15
C ALA A 12 7.58 -6.12 3.22
N ARG A 13 8.80 -6.47 2.80
CA ARG A 13 9.93 -5.53 2.68
C ARG A 13 9.84 -4.65 1.42
N GLY A 14 8.67 -4.55 0.82
CA GLY A 14 8.42 -3.89 -0.46
C GLY A 14 8.21 -2.39 -0.40
N HIS A 15 8.15 -1.77 0.79
CA HIS A 15 7.88 -0.35 0.93
C HIS A 15 8.89 0.36 1.83
N PHE A 16 9.27 1.57 1.42
CA PHE A 16 10.09 2.49 2.21
C PHE A 16 9.48 3.90 2.15
N ALA A 17 9.18 4.47 3.32
CA ALA A 17 8.79 5.86 3.48
C ALA A 17 9.93 6.65 4.11
N GLY A 18 10.35 7.75 3.47
CA GLY A 18 11.45 8.56 3.94
C GLY A 18 11.19 10.06 3.88
N ASN A 19 12.07 10.79 4.56
CA ASN A 19 12.19 12.24 4.40
C ASN A 19 13.61 12.57 3.97
N ILE A 20 13.74 13.35 2.90
CA ILE A 20 15.01 13.67 2.24
C ILE A 20 16.09 14.26 3.19
N THR A 21 15.65 14.96 4.24
CA THR A 21 16.57 15.58 5.21
C THR A 21 17.18 14.60 6.20
N ARG A 22 16.58 13.40 6.36
CA ARG A 22 17.04 12.38 7.31
C ARG A 22 17.43 11.06 6.63
N ASP A 23 16.74 10.72 5.57
CA ASP A 23 16.76 9.40 4.95
C ASP A 23 17.24 9.49 3.49
N GLY A 24 18.31 10.26 3.25
CA GLY A 24 18.86 10.48 1.89
C GLY A 24 19.55 9.25 1.28
N ARG A 25 19.60 8.11 1.97
CA ARG A 25 20.16 6.85 1.48
C ARG A 25 19.23 5.70 1.77
N VAL A 26 18.84 4.98 0.73
CA VAL A 26 18.00 3.79 0.81
C VAL A 26 18.77 2.60 0.23
N GLU A 27 18.80 1.51 0.98
CA GLU A 27 19.43 0.25 0.58
C GLU A 27 18.37 -0.77 0.23
N LEU A 28 18.51 -1.33 -0.97
CA LEU A 28 17.66 -2.36 -1.54
C LEU A 28 18.46 -3.63 -1.76
N ALA A 29 18.13 -4.70 -1.06
CA ALA A 29 18.64 -6.02 -1.37
C ALA A 29 17.92 -6.58 -2.60
N VAL A 30 18.67 -7.02 -3.58
CA VAL A 30 18.18 -7.77 -4.75
C VAL A 30 18.69 -9.19 -4.64
N GLY A 31 17.76 -10.14 -4.56
CA GLY A 31 18.08 -11.56 -4.46
C GLY A 31 18.67 -12.15 -5.74
N ASN A 32 19.21 -13.35 -5.62
CA ASN A 32 19.67 -14.10 -6.78
C ASN A 32 18.47 -14.49 -7.67
N TYR A 33 18.71 -14.54 -8.98
CA TYR A 33 17.75 -15.01 -9.99
C TYR A 33 16.54 -14.09 -10.23
N GLU A 34 16.60 -12.81 -9.81
CA GLU A 34 15.61 -11.83 -10.24
C GLU A 34 15.74 -11.54 -11.73
N ARG A 35 14.65 -11.73 -12.47
CA ARG A 35 14.60 -11.52 -13.93
C ARG A 35 14.26 -10.09 -14.29
N ASN A 36 13.50 -9.44 -13.45
CA ASN A 36 13.15 -8.04 -13.53
C ASN A 36 12.81 -7.53 -12.12
N LEU A 37 12.92 -6.24 -11.93
CA LEU A 37 12.47 -5.57 -10.71
C LEU A 37 12.07 -4.16 -11.06
N ASN A 38 10.85 -3.77 -10.71
CA ASN A 38 10.45 -2.37 -10.83
C ASN A 38 10.44 -1.68 -9.47
N ILE A 39 10.78 -0.40 -9.48
CA ILE A 39 10.78 0.47 -8.31
C ILE A 39 9.96 1.70 -8.67
N GLN A 40 8.95 2.00 -7.87
CA GLN A 40 8.16 3.22 -7.99
C GLN A 40 8.61 4.19 -6.89
N LEU A 41 9.19 5.32 -7.28
CA LEU A 41 9.50 6.41 -6.37
C LEU A 41 8.45 7.51 -6.53
N TRP A 42 7.77 7.81 -5.44
CA TRP A 42 6.79 8.87 -5.36
C TRP A 42 7.29 10.01 -4.48
N LYS A 43 7.18 11.24 -4.96
CA LYS A 43 7.51 12.45 -4.21
C LYS A 43 6.55 13.59 -4.54
N ASN A 44 6.55 14.66 -3.75
CA ASN A 44 5.82 15.86 -4.14
C ASN A 44 6.42 16.43 -5.43
N TYR A 45 5.57 16.86 -6.34
CA TYR A 45 6.00 17.42 -7.62
C TYR A 45 6.90 18.65 -7.45
N SER A 46 6.62 19.48 -6.42
CA SER A 46 7.39 20.70 -6.11
C SER A 46 8.74 20.42 -5.47
N ASP A 47 8.98 19.21 -4.96
CA ASP A 47 10.30 18.81 -4.47
C ASP A 47 11.21 18.45 -5.64
N VAL A 48 12.43 18.92 -5.64
CA VAL A 48 13.46 18.57 -6.63
C VAL A 48 14.59 17.83 -5.91
N PHE A 49 14.80 16.59 -6.29
CA PHE A 49 15.86 15.73 -5.76
C PHE A 49 16.86 15.39 -6.83
N ARG A 50 18.15 15.38 -6.49
CA ARG A 50 19.16 14.68 -7.26
C ARG A 50 19.14 13.22 -6.82
N ILE A 51 19.00 12.32 -7.76
CA ILE A 51 18.86 10.88 -7.48
C ILE A 51 20.02 10.15 -8.12
N ARG A 52 20.75 9.35 -7.34
CA ARG A 52 21.80 8.47 -7.83
C ARG A 52 21.51 7.02 -7.49
N LEU A 53 21.77 6.16 -8.43
CA LEU A 53 21.71 4.71 -8.24
C LEU A 53 23.12 4.15 -8.23
N GLN A 54 23.42 3.30 -7.27
CA GLN A 54 24.69 2.56 -7.19
C GLN A 54 24.38 1.07 -7.24
N ALA A 55 25.00 0.39 -8.19
CA ALA A 55 24.95 -1.05 -8.33
C ALA A 55 25.80 -1.77 -7.28
N PRO A 56 25.59 -3.08 -7.04
CA PRO A 56 26.33 -3.85 -6.04
C PRO A 56 27.85 -3.88 -6.22
N GLY A 57 28.35 -3.81 -7.45
CA GLY A 57 29.79 -3.72 -7.75
C GLY A 57 30.38 -2.31 -7.60
N GLY A 58 29.54 -1.31 -7.31
CA GLY A 58 29.96 0.05 -7.02
C GLY A 58 29.81 1.05 -8.17
N GLU A 59 29.39 0.61 -9.35
CA GLU A 59 29.10 1.53 -10.46
C GLU A 59 27.91 2.43 -10.11
N GLU A 60 28.00 3.73 -10.43
CA GLU A 60 26.98 4.74 -10.10
C GLU A 60 26.49 5.46 -11.36
N ALA A 61 25.20 5.79 -11.38
CA ALA A 61 24.61 6.72 -12.34
C ALA A 61 23.67 7.72 -11.65
N GLU A 62 23.65 8.94 -12.15
CA GLU A 62 22.70 9.97 -11.74
C GLU A 62 21.46 9.94 -12.66
N LEU A 63 20.28 9.94 -12.05
CA LEU A 63 19.02 10.06 -12.79
C LEU A 63 18.82 11.51 -13.22
N SER A 64 18.68 11.72 -14.52
CA SER A 64 18.32 13.02 -15.05
C SER A 64 16.84 13.28 -14.81
N THR A 65 16.51 14.16 -13.88
CA THR A 65 15.12 14.52 -13.54
C THR A 65 14.60 15.73 -14.31
N ASN A 66 15.44 16.34 -15.14
CA ASN A 66 15.10 17.56 -15.91
C ASN A 66 14.38 17.28 -17.25
N ILE A 67 14.15 16.02 -17.60
CA ILE A 67 13.46 15.62 -18.84
C ILE A 67 11.97 15.46 -18.50
N GLN A 68 11.18 16.50 -18.78
CA GLN A 68 9.71 16.41 -18.64
C GLN A 68 9.15 15.35 -19.59
N GLY A 69 8.31 14.44 -19.04
CA GLY A 69 7.70 13.36 -19.83
C GLY A 69 8.70 12.39 -20.45
N GLY A 70 9.94 12.44 -19.98
CA GLY A 70 11.05 11.69 -20.58
C GLY A 70 11.10 10.24 -20.13
N LYS A 71 11.46 9.41 -21.08
CA LYS A 71 11.96 8.07 -20.83
C LYS A 71 13.38 7.99 -21.36
N TYR A 72 14.25 7.32 -20.64
CA TYR A 72 15.61 7.05 -21.07
C TYR A 72 16.12 5.76 -20.41
N THR A 73 17.28 5.33 -20.84
CA THR A 73 17.87 4.07 -20.37
C THR A 73 19.23 4.36 -19.76
N LEU A 74 19.51 3.70 -18.63
CA LEU A 74 20.81 3.62 -18.00
C LEU A 74 21.28 2.17 -18.01
N GLU A 75 22.56 1.94 -18.04
CA GLU A 75 23.18 0.63 -17.83
C GLU A 75 24.14 0.74 -16.66
N LEU A 76 24.00 -0.15 -15.70
CA LEU A 76 24.89 -0.29 -14.55
C LEU A 76 25.22 -1.77 -14.42
N GLU A 77 26.48 -2.09 -14.63
CA GLU A 77 27.00 -3.47 -14.67
C GLU A 77 26.20 -4.34 -15.68
N GLN A 78 25.53 -5.38 -15.25
CA GLN A 78 24.72 -6.28 -16.09
C GLN A 78 23.22 -5.93 -16.06
N THR A 79 22.85 -4.77 -15.52
CA THR A 79 21.45 -4.36 -15.37
C THR A 79 21.18 -3.12 -16.21
N ARG A 80 20.19 -3.22 -17.06
CA ARG A 80 19.60 -2.09 -17.79
C ARG A 80 18.42 -1.54 -17.01
N ILE A 81 18.37 -0.24 -16.85
CA ILE A 81 17.34 0.46 -16.08
C ILE A 81 16.59 1.40 -17.03
N LEU A 82 15.33 1.09 -17.29
CA LEU A 82 14.43 1.95 -18.01
C LEU A 82 13.83 2.95 -17.02
N VAL A 83 14.07 4.24 -17.25
CA VAL A 83 13.59 5.31 -16.36
C VAL A 83 12.42 6.01 -17.04
N TYR A 84 11.33 6.14 -16.30
CA TYR A 84 10.13 6.89 -16.72
C TYR A 84 9.84 7.98 -15.70
N LEU A 85 9.76 9.22 -16.15
CA LEU A 85 9.45 10.38 -15.32
C LEU A 85 7.98 10.76 -15.54
N GLY A 86 7.18 10.68 -14.50
CA GLY A 86 5.78 11.08 -14.54
C GLY A 86 5.62 12.58 -14.79
N GLU A 87 4.68 12.92 -15.67
CA GLU A 87 4.31 14.31 -15.94
C GLU A 87 3.37 14.87 -14.86
N PRO A 88 3.38 16.20 -14.62
CA PRO A 88 2.44 16.82 -13.73
C PRO A 88 1.01 16.66 -14.25
N LEU A 89 0.12 16.22 -13.35
CA LEU A 89 -1.31 16.15 -13.64
C LEU A 89 -2.05 17.22 -12.83
N PRO A 90 -3.08 17.87 -13.41
CA PRO A 90 -3.80 18.96 -12.72
C PRO A 90 -4.45 18.56 -11.39
N TYR A 91 -4.65 17.26 -11.19
CA TYR A 91 -5.31 16.67 -10.01
C TYR A 91 -4.37 15.85 -9.13
N ALA A 92 -3.06 15.80 -9.44
CA ALA A 92 -2.07 15.05 -8.67
C ALA A 92 -0.90 15.94 -8.26
N VAL A 93 -0.66 16.03 -6.95
CA VAL A 93 0.47 16.76 -6.39
C VAL A 93 1.75 15.90 -6.32
N ALA A 94 1.61 14.60 -6.57
CA ALA A 94 2.70 13.63 -6.53
C ALA A 94 3.25 13.35 -7.93
N GLN A 95 4.56 13.24 -8.03
CA GLN A 95 5.30 12.79 -9.19
C GLN A 95 5.77 11.36 -8.97
N GLU A 96 5.50 10.50 -9.94
CA GLU A 96 6.09 9.18 -10.03
C GLU A 96 7.40 9.21 -10.81
N ILE A 97 8.41 8.51 -10.32
CA ILE A 97 9.61 8.13 -11.05
C ILE A 97 9.64 6.61 -11.03
N TYR A 98 9.42 6.01 -12.19
CA TYR A 98 9.35 4.56 -12.35
C TYR A 98 10.66 4.05 -12.95
N LEU A 99 11.26 3.08 -12.27
CA LEU A 99 12.50 2.43 -12.67
C LEU A 99 12.17 0.96 -12.98
N ASP A 100 12.42 0.52 -14.20
CA ASP A 100 12.26 -0.88 -14.59
C ASP A 100 13.64 -1.48 -14.86
N MET A 101 14.07 -2.35 -13.95
CA MET A 101 15.38 -3.02 -13.97
C MET A 101 15.24 -4.35 -14.70
N ILE A 102 15.96 -4.51 -15.79
CA ILE A 102 15.99 -5.72 -16.61
C ILE A 102 17.44 -6.13 -16.88
N PRO A 103 17.73 -7.39 -17.20
CA PRO A 103 19.08 -7.81 -17.60
C PRO A 103 19.52 -7.05 -18.86
N ALA A 104 20.73 -6.47 -18.83
CA ALA A 104 21.38 -5.97 -20.04
C ALA A 104 21.94 -7.12 -20.88
N GLU A 105 22.48 -8.13 -20.18
CA GLU A 105 22.98 -9.38 -20.73
C GLU A 105 22.54 -10.55 -19.83
N GLY A 106 22.41 -11.73 -20.40
CA GLY A 106 22.04 -12.93 -19.66
C GLY A 106 20.54 -12.97 -19.28
N SER A 107 20.22 -13.58 -18.12
CA SER A 107 18.85 -13.88 -17.71
C SER A 107 18.41 -13.18 -16.42
N TYR A 108 19.32 -12.55 -15.70
CA TYR A 108 19.09 -12.02 -14.37
C TYR A 108 19.74 -10.65 -14.19
N ILE A 109 19.11 -9.79 -13.39
CA ILE A 109 19.69 -8.52 -12.96
C ILE A 109 20.77 -8.75 -11.88
N ASN A 110 21.62 -7.76 -11.64
CA ASN A 110 22.65 -7.86 -10.62
C ASN A 110 22.06 -8.07 -9.24
N ALA A 111 22.40 -9.19 -8.62
CA ALA A 111 22.07 -9.49 -7.24
C ALA A 111 23.03 -8.76 -6.28
N GLY A 112 22.54 -8.40 -5.10
CA GLY A 112 23.31 -7.72 -4.07
C GLY A 112 22.62 -6.47 -3.57
N ILE A 113 23.42 -5.55 -3.00
CA ILE A 113 22.87 -4.32 -2.38
C ILE A 113 22.95 -3.17 -3.36
N TRP A 114 21.79 -2.75 -3.83
CA TRP A 114 21.61 -1.51 -4.56
C TRP A 114 21.43 -0.36 -3.60
N THR A 115 22.05 0.79 -3.87
CA THR A 115 21.89 2.00 -3.07
C THR A 115 21.22 3.08 -3.91
N ILE A 116 20.13 3.64 -3.39
CA ILE A 116 19.43 4.80 -3.93
C ILE A 116 19.80 5.98 -3.04
N ARG A 117 20.51 6.97 -3.61
CA ARG A 117 20.87 8.21 -2.90
C ARG A 117 20.01 9.34 -3.40
N LEU A 118 19.39 10.04 -2.47
CA LEU A 118 18.53 11.19 -2.70
C LEU A 118 19.13 12.41 -2.03
N GLU A 119 19.44 13.44 -2.82
CA GLU A 119 19.98 14.69 -2.33
C GLU A 119 18.99 15.83 -2.61
N PRO A 120 18.66 16.67 -1.62
CA PRO A 120 17.71 17.76 -1.82
C PRO A 120 18.33 18.87 -2.68
N VAL A 121 17.57 19.33 -3.68
CA VAL A 121 17.89 20.55 -4.45
C VAL A 121 16.86 21.63 -4.12
N VAL A 122 15.58 21.30 -4.14
CA VAL A 122 14.47 22.14 -3.66
C VAL A 122 13.59 21.27 -2.79
N THR A 123 13.30 21.69 -1.59
CA THR A 123 12.48 20.94 -0.63
C THR A 123 11.29 21.78 -0.19
N VAL A 124 10.08 21.26 -0.46
CA VAL A 124 8.80 21.80 0.01
C VAL A 124 8.26 20.91 1.11
N THR A 125 8.13 19.61 0.86
CA THR A 125 7.71 18.59 1.85
C THR A 125 8.85 17.67 2.25
N GLY A 126 9.72 17.35 1.32
CA GLY A 126 10.85 16.44 1.48
C GLY A 126 10.46 14.97 1.69
N GLN A 127 9.16 14.65 1.67
CA GLN A 127 8.68 13.29 1.81
C GLN A 127 8.77 12.54 0.49
N TYR A 128 9.10 11.25 0.57
CA TYR A 128 9.09 10.34 -0.58
C TYR A 128 8.75 8.91 -0.16
N TYR A 129 8.27 8.15 -1.11
CA TYR A 129 7.89 6.75 -0.95
C TYR A 129 8.50 5.92 -2.06
N LEU A 130 8.99 4.74 -1.70
CA LEU A 130 9.49 3.73 -2.62
C LEU A 130 8.66 2.47 -2.48
N TYR A 131 8.21 1.93 -3.60
CA TYR A 131 7.45 0.69 -3.66
C TYR A 131 8.11 -0.30 -4.62
N LEU A 132 8.11 -1.56 -4.22
CA LEU A 132 8.44 -2.72 -5.05
C LEU A 132 7.16 -3.44 -5.49
N PRO A 133 7.23 -4.36 -6.47
CA PRO A 133 6.10 -5.21 -6.81
C PRO A 133 5.57 -5.98 -5.62
N ALA A 134 4.25 -6.19 -5.59
CA ALA A 134 3.59 -6.90 -4.52
C ALA A 134 3.86 -8.41 -4.55
N GLY A 135 4.10 -8.99 -3.39
CA GLY A 135 4.01 -10.42 -3.09
C GLY A 135 4.81 -11.34 -4.01
N SER A 136 4.11 -12.13 -4.83
CA SER A 136 4.72 -13.20 -5.66
C SER A 136 5.54 -12.71 -6.86
N GLY A 137 5.66 -11.40 -7.05
CA GLY A 137 6.40 -10.82 -8.17
C GLY A 137 7.91 -10.70 -7.93
N ILE A 138 8.38 -10.88 -6.70
CA ILE A 138 9.80 -10.77 -6.30
C ILE A 138 10.18 -11.93 -5.38
N GLY A 139 11.47 -12.27 -5.36
CA GLY A 139 12.01 -13.29 -4.47
C GLY A 139 12.00 -12.86 -2.99
N GLU A 140 11.92 -13.82 -2.08
CA GLU A 140 11.88 -13.57 -0.61
C GLU A 140 13.10 -12.78 -0.08
N SER A 141 14.24 -12.89 -0.75
CA SER A 141 15.47 -12.17 -0.40
C SER A 141 15.52 -10.74 -0.92
N THR A 142 14.60 -10.35 -1.81
CA THR A 142 14.51 -9.00 -2.37
C THR A 142 13.66 -8.10 -1.48
N GLY A 143 14.15 -6.87 -1.22
CA GLY A 143 13.42 -5.90 -0.42
C GLY A 143 14.29 -4.85 0.24
N PHE A 144 13.66 -3.79 0.75
CA PHE A 144 14.37 -2.72 1.45
C PHE A 144 14.90 -3.18 2.82
N TYR A 145 16.13 -2.77 3.17
CA TYR A 145 16.72 -3.08 4.47
C TYR A 145 15.96 -2.47 5.63
N ARG A 146 15.50 -1.23 5.48
CA ARG A 146 14.70 -0.50 6.47
C ARG A 146 13.29 -0.26 5.93
N ALA A 147 12.60 -1.36 5.59
CA ALA A 147 11.22 -1.28 5.13
C ALA A 147 10.32 -0.62 6.19
N THR A 148 9.35 0.16 5.72
CA THR A 148 8.38 0.83 6.58
C THR A 148 6.98 0.25 6.34
N PRO A 149 6.24 -0.11 7.39
CA PRO A 149 4.92 -0.70 7.25
C PRO A 149 3.80 0.32 6.98
N GLN A 150 4.06 1.62 7.16
CA GLN A 150 3.09 2.69 6.94
C GLN A 150 2.91 2.94 5.44
N VAL A 151 1.68 3.33 5.05
CA VAL A 151 1.30 3.67 3.66
C VAL A 151 1.54 2.50 2.68
N THR A 152 1.15 1.31 3.11
CA THR A 152 1.29 0.06 2.34
C THR A 152 -0.04 -0.39 1.70
N LEU A 153 -1.05 0.49 1.68
CA LEU A 153 -2.31 0.23 1.00
C LEU A 153 -2.10 0.19 -0.52
N THR A 154 -2.57 -0.88 -1.14
CA THR A 154 -2.49 -1.05 -2.59
C THR A 154 -3.63 -0.31 -3.31
N ILE A 155 -3.44 0.01 -4.58
CA ILE A 155 -4.51 0.50 -5.44
C ILE A 155 -5.46 -0.67 -5.78
N PRO A 156 -6.79 -0.48 -5.67
CA PRO A 156 -7.54 0.76 -5.47
C PRO A 156 -7.99 1.04 -4.02
N SER A 157 -7.42 0.40 -2.99
CA SER A 157 -7.83 0.60 -1.58
C SER A 157 -7.63 2.04 -1.08
N THR A 158 -6.75 2.80 -1.73
CA THR A 158 -6.55 4.23 -1.45
C THR A 158 -7.68 5.14 -1.91
N ALA A 159 -8.61 4.65 -2.73
CA ALA A 159 -9.72 5.46 -3.23
C ALA A 159 -10.68 5.87 -2.09
N ALA A 160 -11.13 7.14 -2.10
CA ALA A 160 -11.91 7.73 -1.02
C ALA A 160 -13.25 7.02 -0.76
N LYS A 161 -13.95 6.62 -1.83
CA LYS A 161 -15.31 6.07 -1.76
C LYS A 161 -15.39 4.57 -1.49
N VAL A 162 -14.30 3.82 -1.67
CA VAL A 162 -14.27 2.38 -1.39
C VAL A 162 -14.21 2.11 0.11
N ILE A 163 -14.73 0.97 0.53
CA ILE A 163 -14.54 0.44 1.88
C ILE A 163 -13.24 -0.37 1.86
N THR A 164 -12.22 0.13 2.52
CA THR A 164 -10.92 -0.54 2.64
C THR A 164 -10.90 -1.38 3.91
N VAL A 165 -10.59 -2.65 3.74
CA VAL A 165 -10.67 -3.65 4.81
C VAL A 165 -9.28 -4.19 5.13
N GLY A 166 -8.82 -3.98 6.36
CA GLY A 166 -7.67 -4.66 6.92
C GLY A 166 -8.07 -5.98 7.60
N ALA A 167 -7.08 -6.69 8.12
CA ALA A 167 -7.29 -7.98 8.78
C ALA A 167 -6.89 -7.94 10.26
N TYR A 168 -7.62 -8.72 11.07
CA TYR A 168 -7.25 -9.02 12.44
C TYR A 168 -7.35 -10.52 12.72
N ASP A 169 -6.65 -10.99 13.75
CA ASP A 169 -6.74 -12.34 14.27
C ASP A 169 -7.91 -12.42 15.25
N GLN A 170 -8.96 -13.16 14.88
CA GLN A 170 -10.16 -13.29 15.69
C GLN A 170 -9.98 -14.16 16.95
N VAL A 171 -8.93 -14.98 17.02
CA VAL A 171 -8.65 -15.81 18.20
C VAL A 171 -8.02 -14.99 19.30
N TYR A 172 -7.04 -14.16 18.95
CA TYR A 172 -6.32 -13.31 19.91
C TYR A 172 -6.90 -11.89 20.03
N ASP A 173 -7.83 -11.53 19.14
CA ASP A 173 -8.42 -10.19 19.02
C ASP A 173 -7.35 -9.11 18.79
N THR A 174 -6.36 -9.39 17.94
CA THR A 174 -5.22 -8.53 17.65
C THR A 174 -5.07 -8.23 16.16
N TYR A 175 -4.48 -7.08 15.84
CA TYR A 175 -4.13 -6.72 14.46
C TYR A 175 -3.24 -7.81 13.83
N ALA A 176 -3.51 -8.13 12.57
CA ALA A 176 -2.70 -9.09 11.81
C ALA A 176 -1.53 -8.36 11.14
N ASP A 177 -0.29 -8.72 11.46
CA ASP A 177 0.91 -7.98 11.04
C ASP A 177 1.11 -7.90 9.53
N PHE A 178 0.55 -8.84 8.76
CA PHE A 178 0.56 -8.81 7.30
C PHE A 178 -0.43 -7.79 6.70
N SER A 179 -1.41 -7.31 7.50
CA SER A 179 -2.36 -6.32 7.01
C SER A 179 -1.64 -5.00 6.74
N GLY A 180 -1.91 -4.39 5.59
CA GLY A 180 -1.35 -3.13 5.23
C GLY A 180 -1.78 -2.00 6.15
N ARG A 181 -0.97 -0.96 6.20
CA ARG A 181 -1.24 0.24 6.99
C ARG A 181 -1.48 1.42 6.08
N GLY A 182 -2.49 2.16 6.43
CA GLY A 182 -2.86 3.36 5.69
C GLY A 182 -2.33 4.64 6.35
N TYR A 183 -3.23 5.55 6.54
CA TYR A 183 -2.96 6.87 7.12
C TYR A 183 -4.17 7.31 7.96
N ALA A 184 -3.89 7.90 9.11
CA ALA A 184 -4.89 8.52 9.97
C ALA A 184 -4.94 10.05 9.82
N ASP A 185 -3.90 10.64 9.23
CA ASP A 185 -3.77 12.07 8.99
C ASP A 185 -3.37 12.35 7.56
N SER A 186 -4.30 12.92 6.78
CA SER A 186 -4.11 13.25 5.38
C SER A 186 -3.11 14.38 5.10
N THR A 187 -2.68 15.11 6.13
CA THR A 187 -1.73 16.23 5.98
C THR A 187 -0.30 15.76 5.76
N ARG A 188 -0.01 14.48 6.04
CA ARG A 188 1.34 13.93 6.01
C ARG A 188 1.66 13.03 4.83
N THR A 189 0.68 12.69 4.01
CA THR A 189 0.85 11.72 2.92
C THR A 189 0.78 12.39 1.56
N ILE A 190 1.81 12.21 0.73
CA ILE A 190 1.85 12.73 -0.63
C ILE A 190 0.71 12.09 -1.44
N GLY A 191 -0.06 12.94 -2.16
CA GLY A 191 -1.12 12.47 -3.04
C GLY A 191 -2.45 12.17 -2.36
N VAL A 192 -2.56 12.27 -1.03
CA VAL A 192 -3.84 12.16 -0.33
C VAL A 192 -4.47 13.54 -0.20
N ALA A 193 -5.41 13.83 -1.08
CA ALA A 193 -5.99 15.17 -1.23
C ALA A 193 -7.12 15.50 -0.23
N ALA A 194 -7.58 14.55 0.59
CA ALA A 194 -8.77 14.74 1.42
C ALA A 194 -8.43 14.80 2.91
N ALA A 195 -8.53 15.96 3.51
CA ALA A 195 -8.49 16.12 4.96
C ALA A 195 -9.57 15.23 5.62
N GLY A 196 -9.20 14.53 6.69
CA GLY A 196 -10.13 13.66 7.43
C GLY A 196 -10.39 12.28 6.82
N LEU A 197 -9.64 11.87 5.80
CA LEU A 197 -9.74 10.54 5.23
C LEU A 197 -8.80 9.57 5.95
N THR A 198 -9.34 8.73 6.81
CA THR A 198 -8.58 7.63 7.44
C THR A 198 -8.75 6.35 6.64
N LYS A 199 -7.65 5.61 6.47
CA LYS A 199 -7.59 4.29 5.86
C LYS A 199 -6.67 3.36 6.69
N PRO A 200 -6.99 2.04 6.78
CA PRO A 200 -8.20 1.40 6.28
C PRO A 200 -9.47 1.96 6.93
N ASP A 201 -10.67 1.58 6.42
CA ASP A 201 -11.92 1.99 7.04
C ASP A 201 -12.20 1.20 8.33
N LEU A 202 -11.94 -0.09 8.27
CA LEU A 202 -12.14 -1.02 9.38
C LEU A 202 -11.36 -2.32 9.14
N VAL A 203 -11.34 -3.22 10.12
CA VAL A 203 -10.77 -4.55 10.00
C VAL A 203 -11.84 -5.62 10.19
N ALA A 204 -11.61 -6.78 9.56
CA ALA A 204 -12.44 -7.98 9.73
C ALA A 204 -11.55 -9.21 9.98
N PRO A 205 -12.10 -10.35 10.45
CA PRO A 205 -11.35 -11.58 10.64
C PRO A 205 -10.62 -11.98 9.36
N GLY A 206 -9.31 -12.23 9.44
CA GLY A 206 -8.48 -12.57 8.28
C GLY A 206 -7.42 -13.62 8.53
N VAL A 207 -7.43 -14.28 9.70
CA VAL A 207 -6.44 -15.30 10.08
C VAL A 207 -7.14 -16.63 10.29
N ASN A 208 -6.69 -17.69 9.62
CA ASN A 208 -7.24 -19.05 9.72
C ASN A 208 -8.75 -19.11 9.51
N ILE A 209 -9.25 -18.37 8.54
CA ILE A 209 -10.67 -18.37 8.16
C ILE A 209 -11.00 -19.68 7.43
N GLN A 210 -12.06 -20.38 7.84
CA GLN A 210 -12.51 -21.58 7.18
C GLN A 210 -13.21 -21.20 5.86
N ALA A 211 -12.57 -21.50 4.75
CA ALA A 211 -13.09 -21.24 3.41
C ALA A 211 -13.31 -22.56 2.63
N PRO A 212 -14.32 -22.63 1.76
CA PRO A 212 -14.49 -23.79 0.87
C PRO A 212 -13.27 -24.00 -0.02
N ASP A 213 -12.86 -25.24 -0.17
CA ASP A 213 -11.82 -25.64 -1.12
C ASP A 213 -12.41 -26.21 -2.42
N VAL A 214 -11.53 -26.46 -3.39
CA VAL A 214 -11.91 -27.00 -4.72
C VAL A 214 -12.41 -28.46 -4.67
N TYR A 215 -12.21 -29.15 -3.56
CA TYR A 215 -12.60 -30.55 -3.36
C TYR A 215 -13.90 -30.70 -2.56
N GLY A 216 -14.58 -29.60 -2.24
CA GLY A 216 -15.85 -29.59 -1.48
C GLY A 216 -15.68 -29.74 0.03
N SER A 217 -14.49 -29.54 0.54
CA SER A 217 -14.20 -29.47 1.98
C SER A 217 -13.93 -28.02 2.42
N PHE A 218 -13.46 -27.80 3.63
CA PHE A 218 -13.05 -26.50 4.15
C PHE A 218 -11.57 -26.53 4.49
N THR A 219 -10.87 -25.45 4.17
CA THR A 219 -9.46 -25.26 4.50
C THR A 219 -9.24 -23.91 5.20
N PRO A 220 -8.32 -23.85 6.19
CA PRO A 220 -7.99 -22.59 6.82
C PRO A 220 -7.17 -21.71 5.87
N VAL A 221 -7.60 -20.48 5.68
CA VAL A 221 -6.96 -19.48 4.82
C VAL A 221 -6.65 -18.21 5.61
N THR A 222 -5.58 -17.51 5.22
CA THR A 222 -5.15 -16.26 5.90
C THR A 222 -4.87 -15.19 4.86
N GLY A 223 -5.34 -13.96 5.11
CA GLY A 223 -5.14 -12.80 4.27
C GLY A 223 -6.28 -11.79 4.35
N THR A 224 -6.01 -10.54 4.00
CA THR A 224 -7.04 -9.51 3.86
C THR A 224 -8.02 -9.83 2.73
N SER A 225 -7.61 -10.68 1.77
CA SER A 225 -8.48 -11.26 0.74
C SER A 225 -9.66 -12.05 1.32
N PHE A 226 -9.54 -12.58 2.54
CA PHE A 226 -10.57 -13.33 3.24
C PHE A 226 -11.33 -12.49 4.26
N ALA A 227 -10.74 -11.41 4.75
CA ALA A 227 -11.42 -10.39 5.56
C ALA A 227 -12.44 -9.60 4.71
N THR A 228 -12.09 -9.26 3.48
CA THR A 228 -12.93 -8.48 2.56
C THR A 228 -14.30 -9.10 2.26
N PRO A 229 -14.43 -10.40 1.92
CA PRO A 229 -15.73 -11.04 1.71
C PRO A 229 -16.65 -11.03 2.94
N ILE A 230 -16.09 -11.07 4.14
CA ILE A 230 -16.88 -10.96 5.39
C ILE A 230 -17.55 -9.59 5.46
N VAL A 231 -16.84 -8.51 5.13
CA VAL A 231 -17.42 -7.16 5.06
C VAL A 231 -18.42 -7.03 3.93
N SER A 232 -18.19 -7.69 2.79
CA SER A 232 -19.15 -7.72 1.68
C SER A 232 -20.46 -8.43 2.07
N GLY A 233 -20.36 -9.55 2.79
CA GLY A 233 -21.53 -10.23 3.35
C GLY A 233 -22.28 -9.37 4.38
N ALA A 234 -21.54 -8.67 5.24
CA ALA A 234 -22.10 -7.71 6.20
C ALA A 234 -22.83 -6.56 5.47
N ALA A 235 -22.27 -6.06 4.37
CA ALA A 235 -22.91 -5.03 3.55
C ALA A 235 -24.23 -5.52 2.94
N ALA A 236 -24.29 -6.78 2.46
CA ALA A 236 -25.52 -7.37 1.96
C ALA A 236 -26.60 -7.47 3.04
N LEU A 237 -26.23 -7.86 4.26
CA LEU A 237 -27.17 -7.88 5.40
C LEU A 237 -27.67 -6.48 5.77
N LEU A 238 -26.78 -5.47 5.76
CA LEU A 238 -27.16 -4.10 6.02
C LEU A 238 -28.10 -3.56 4.92
N MET A 239 -27.82 -3.88 3.66
CA MET A 239 -28.68 -3.50 2.53
C MET A 239 -30.04 -4.22 2.58
N GLU A 240 -30.10 -5.48 3.00
CA GLU A 240 -31.37 -6.16 3.25
C GLU A 240 -32.18 -5.44 4.33
N TRP A 241 -31.56 -5.13 5.47
CA TRP A 241 -32.22 -4.39 6.56
C TRP A 241 -32.69 -3.00 6.11
N GLY A 242 -31.83 -2.25 5.42
CA GLY A 242 -32.14 -0.88 5.01
C GLY A 242 -33.14 -0.83 3.87
N ILE A 243 -32.79 -1.42 2.73
CA ILE A 243 -33.53 -1.28 1.48
C ILE A 243 -34.74 -2.20 1.45
N VAL A 244 -34.54 -3.52 1.68
CA VAL A 244 -35.60 -4.53 1.50
C VAL A 244 -36.64 -4.43 2.63
N ARG A 245 -36.19 -4.22 3.87
CA ARG A 245 -37.10 -4.06 5.02
C ARG A 245 -37.58 -2.62 5.25
N GLY A 246 -37.05 -1.66 4.46
CA GLY A 246 -37.53 -0.28 4.45
C GLY A 246 -37.04 0.60 5.58
N ASN A 247 -36.03 0.16 6.38
CA ASN A 247 -35.49 0.98 7.47
C ASN A 247 -34.64 2.17 6.96
N ASP A 248 -33.92 2.01 5.85
CA ASP A 248 -33.22 3.06 5.11
C ASP A 248 -33.30 2.78 3.60
N PRO A 249 -34.42 3.13 2.91
CA PRO A 249 -34.60 2.86 1.50
C PRO A 249 -33.56 3.51 0.58
N PHE A 250 -32.88 4.54 1.05
CA PHE A 250 -31.86 5.29 0.32
C PHE A 250 -30.43 4.89 0.75
N LEU A 251 -30.25 3.67 1.24
CA LEU A 251 -28.96 3.16 1.62
C LEU A 251 -28.09 2.96 0.37
N TYR A 252 -26.94 3.64 0.34
CA TYR A 252 -25.94 3.55 -0.73
C TYR A 252 -24.53 3.44 -0.11
N GLY A 253 -23.47 3.24 -0.92
CA GLY A 253 -22.14 2.89 -0.46
C GLY A 253 -21.50 3.74 0.59
N GLU A 254 -21.59 5.06 0.45
CA GLU A 254 -21.04 5.95 1.46
C GLU A 254 -21.82 5.87 2.78
N LYS A 255 -23.14 5.60 2.73
CA LYS A 255 -23.94 5.33 3.93
C LYS A 255 -23.57 3.97 4.56
N VAL A 256 -23.45 2.91 3.76
CA VAL A 256 -22.96 1.60 4.26
C VAL A 256 -21.64 1.76 4.98
N LYS A 257 -20.70 2.48 4.38
CA LYS A 257 -19.42 2.81 5.00
C LYS A 257 -19.58 3.58 6.31
N ALA A 258 -20.48 4.56 6.36
CA ALA A 258 -20.75 5.34 7.57
C ALA A 258 -21.35 4.48 8.69
N TYR A 259 -22.31 3.59 8.37
CA TYR A 259 -22.88 2.64 9.33
C TYR A 259 -21.82 1.72 9.92
N PHE A 260 -20.94 1.15 9.09
CA PHE A 260 -19.86 0.29 9.56
C PHE A 260 -18.84 1.01 10.43
N ARG A 261 -18.48 2.26 10.08
CA ARG A 261 -17.58 3.07 10.90
C ARG A 261 -18.21 3.42 12.25
N LYS A 262 -19.51 3.76 12.27
CA LYS A 262 -20.27 4.06 13.50
C LYS A 262 -20.33 2.83 14.41
N GLY A 263 -20.62 1.66 13.86
CA GLY A 263 -20.77 0.41 14.61
C GLY A 263 -19.47 -0.36 14.86
N ALA A 264 -18.31 0.18 14.44
CA ALA A 264 -17.03 -0.51 14.64
C ALA A 264 -16.68 -0.61 16.13
N ARG A 265 -16.13 -1.78 16.52
CA ARG A 265 -15.74 -2.04 17.92
C ARG A 265 -14.24 -1.97 18.11
N PRO A 266 -13.77 -1.60 19.29
CA PRO A 266 -12.36 -1.61 19.63
C PRO A 266 -11.73 -3.00 19.41
N LEU A 267 -10.46 -3.00 18.99
CA LEU A 267 -9.60 -4.16 18.88
C LEU A 267 -8.59 -4.17 20.02
N ARG A 268 -8.29 -5.34 20.56
CA ARG A 268 -7.31 -5.47 21.65
C ARG A 268 -5.93 -4.93 21.22
N GLY A 269 -5.33 -4.12 22.08
CA GLY A 269 -4.02 -3.51 21.84
C GLY A 269 -4.05 -2.18 21.08
N GLU A 270 -5.22 -1.76 20.58
CA GLU A 270 -5.40 -0.44 19.97
C GLU A 270 -6.10 0.51 20.95
N THR A 271 -5.57 1.71 21.13
CA THR A 271 -6.06 2.70 22.11
C THR A 271 -6.65 3.95 21.47
N GLU A 272 -6.31 4.20 20.22
CA GLU A 272 -6.75 5.39 19.47
C GLU A 272 -7.53 5.00 18.22
N TYR A 273 -8.64 5.68 17.98
CA TYR A 273 -9.49 5.47 16.79
C TYR A 273 -9.94 6.81 16.22
N PRO A 274 -10.01 6.98 14.89
CA PRO A 274 -9.46 6.04 13.90
C PRO A 274 -7.92 6.10 13.84
N ASN A 275 -7.28 4.99 13.42
CA ASN A 275 -5.84 4.93 13.24
C ASN A 275 -5.44 4.28 11.88
N ASP A 276 -4.14 4.27 11.56
CA ASP A 276 -3.60 3.78 10.28
C ASP A 276 -3.53 2.25 10.16
N ARG A 277 -3.81 1.50 11.25
CA ARG A 277 -3.77 0.03 11.29
C ARG A 277 -5.14 -0.61 11.16
N VAL A 278 -6.09 -0.13 11.94
CA VAL A 278 -7.42 -0.74 12.09
C VAL A 278 -8.57 0.20 11.71
N GLY A 279 -8.24 1.41 11.28
CA GLY A 279 -9.26 2.42 10.97
C GLY A 279 -10.15 2.71 12.16
N TYR A 280 -11.45 2.59 11.97
CA TYR A 280 -12.45 2.81 13.03
C TYR A 280 -12.61 1.61 13.98
N GLY A 281 -11.94 0.49 13.71
CA GLY A 281 -11.97 -0.72 14.54
C GLY A 281 -12.46 -1.96 13.80
N LYS A 282 -12.83 -3.01 14.54
CA LYS A 282 -13.33 -4.25 13.96
C LYS A 282 -14.81 -4.19 13.60
N LEU A 283 -15.16 -4.80 12.47
CA LEU A 283 -16.55 -4.92 12.00
C LEU A 283 -17.48 -5.51 13.08
N CYS A 284 -18.60 -4.84 13.32
CA CYS A 284 -19.71 -5.36 14.10
C CYS A 284 -21.05 -4.99 13.44
N VAL A 285 -21.68 -5.96 12.78
CA VAL A 285 -22.95 -5.73 12.07
C VAL A 285 -24.07 -5.32 13.02
N ALA A 286 -24.14 -5.95 14.19
CA ALA A 286 -25.19 -5.65 15.18
C ALA A 286 -25.14 -4.19 15.64
N GLU A 287 -23.94 -3.66 15.97
CA GLU A 287 -23.78 -2.27 16.39
C GLU A 287 -23.96 -1.28 15.23
N SER A 288 -23.72 -1.75 13.99
CA SER A 288 -23.98 -0.93 12.79
C SER A 288 -25.46 -0.69 12.54
N LEU A 289 -26.34 -1.52 13.09
CA LEU A 289 -27.79 -1.40 12.96
C LEU A 289 -28.45 -0.62 14.11
N LEU A 290 -27.71 -0.30 15.17
CA LEU A 290 -28.22 0.46 16.30
C LEU A 290 -28.31 1.95 15.95
N GLU A 291 -29.42 2.59 16.31
CA GLU A 291 -29.69 4.02 16.12
C GLU A 291 -28.78 4.93 16.95
#